data_e308969f6c5842c37c3a81aae343cc29
#
_entry.id   e308969f6c5842c37c3a81aae343cc29
#
_cell.length_a   1.000
_cell.length_b   1.000
_cell.length_c   1.000
_cell.angle_alpha   90.00
_cell.angle_beta   90.00
_cell.angle_gamma   90.00
#
_symmetry.space_group_name_H-M   'P 1'
#
loop_
_entity.id
_entity.type
_entity.pdbx_description
1 polymer ?
#
loop_
_entity_poly.entity_id
_entity_poly.type
_entity_poly.pdbx_seq_one_letter_code
_entity_poly.pdbx_strand_id
1 'polypeptide(L)'
;VAVPYYDNRASDTGPLTVSVGKQAGRTSSLVRLESLAAKDLQERLPGMLTRQALRLVAKEQLRRSAAKEGGDVGNILVGIFNTLSERADTRSWLTLPAEASSWQGMVPAGEVQLQLGAGSAMRTLPLTVHAGRTTLVWVQRLGAGLSTRVMPL
;
A
#
# COMPACT_ATOMS: atom_id res chain seq x y z
N VAL A 1 18.29 2.57 16.02
CA VAL A 1 17.88 3.37 14.85
C VAL A 1 17.06 2.49 13.95
N ALA A 2 15.81 2.87 13.68
CA ALA A 2 14.95 2.16 12.72
C ALA A 2 15.03 2.88 11.37
N VAL A 3 15.26 2.10 10.32
CA VAL A 3 15.28 2.59 8.94
C VAL A 3 14.11 1.94 8.22
N PRO A 4 13.23 2.72 7.57
CA PRO A 4 12.15 2.14 6.79
C PRO A 4 12.72 1.40 5.57
N TYR A 5 12.12 0.27 5.25
CA TYR A 5 12.41 -0.44 4.00
C TYR A 5 11.10 -0.84 3.36
N TYR A 6 11.13 -0.99 2.05
CA TYR A 6 9.99 -1.50 1.30
C TYR A 6 10.18 -3.01 1.12
N ASP A 7 9.25 -3.79 1.67
CA ASP A 7 9.24 -5.25 1.47
C ASP A 7 8.67 -5.52 0.08
N ASN A 8 9.55 -5.73 -0.88
CA ASN A 8 9.20 -6.05 -2.27
C ASN A 8 8.74 -7.53 -2.37
N ARG A 9 7.79 -7.90 -1.52
CA ARG A 9 7.04 -9.13 -1.76
C ARG A 9 6.20 -8.86 -2.99
N ALA A 10 6.70 -9.30 -4.14
CA ALA A 10 5.95 -9.28 -5.37
C ALA A 10 4.54 -9.80 -5.04
N SER A 11 3.57 -8.90 -4.98
CA SER A 11 2.19 -9.32 -4.96
C SER A 11 1.99 -10.01 -6.30
N ASP A 12 1.98 -11.32 -6.29
CA ASP A 12 1.75 -12.18 -7.48
C ASP A 12 0.29 -12.01 -7.94
N THR A 13 -0.05 -10.77 -8.16
CA THR A 13 -1.37 -10.33 -8.58
C THR A 13 -1.31 -10.05 -10.07
N GLY A 14 -1.20 -11.12 -10.84
CA GLY A 14 -1.40 -11.03 -12.28
C GLY A 14 -2.75 -10.37 -12.63
N PRO A 15 -2.94 -9.93 -13.87
CA PRO A 15 -4.16 -9.27 -14.31
C PRO A 15 -5.38 -10.17 -14.08
N LEU A 16 -6.50 -9.55 -13.71
CA LEU A 16 -7.78 -10.25 -13.63
C LEU A 16 -8.27 -10.59 -15.06
N THR A 17 -8.73 -11.81 -15.24
CA THR A 17 -9.52 -12.16 -16.43
C THR A 17 -10.95 -11.72 -16.21
N VAL A 18 -11.52 -11.10 -17.22
CA VAL A 18 -12.89 -10.56 -17.21
C VAL A 18 -13.62 -11.17 -18.39
N SER A 19 -14.82 -11.72 -18.13
CA SER A 19 -15.70 -12.21 -19.20
C SER A 19 -17.14 -11.76 -18.91
N VAL A 20 -17.78 -11.16 -19.91
CA VAL A 20 -19.17 -10.71 -19.82
C VAL A 20 -19.84 -10.84 -21.19
N GLY A 21 -20.91 -11.64 -21.26
CA GLY A 21 -21.56 -11.98 -22.53
C GLY A 21 -20.59 -12.65 -23.49
N LYS A 22 -20.39 -12.04 -24.67
CA LYS A 22 -19.44 -12.52 -25.68
C LYS A 22 -18.06 -11.85 -25.58
N GLN A 23 -17.87 -10.93 -24.66
CA GLN A 23 -16.61 -10.23 -24.48
C GLN A 23 -15.79 -10.88 -23.38
N ALA A 24 -14.50 -11.02 -23.64
CA ALA A 24 -13.53 -11.48 -22.67
C ALA A 24 -12.23 -10.70 -22.83
N GLY A 25 -11.51 -10.50 -21.73
CA GLY A 25 -10.24 -9.81 -21.74
C GLY A 25 -9.54 -9.91 -20.41
N ARG A 26 -8.50 -9.11 -20.25
CA ARG A 26 -7.75 -8.99 -19.01
C ARG A 26 -7.69 -7.52 -18.61
N THR A 27 -7.64 -7.27 -17.31
CA THR A 27 -7.38 -5.91 -16.82
C THR A 27 -6.00 -5.45 -17.25
N SER A 28 -5.88 -4.16 -17.58
CA SER A 28 -4.61 -3.48 -17.80
C SER A 28 -4.26 -2.62 -16.59
N SER A 29 -2.98 -2.56 -16.26
CA SER A 29 -2.48 -1.73 -15.16
C SER A 29 -2.69 -0.25 -15.49
N LEU A 30 -3.32 0.48 -14.59
CA LEU A 30 -3.44 1.95 -14.62
C LEU A 30 -2.29 2.58 -13.84
N VAL A 31 -2.03 2.07 -12.65
CA VAL A 31 -0.99 2.59 -11.76
C VAL A 31 -0.49 1.49 -10.83
N ARG A 32 0.81 1.42 -10.66
CA ARG A 32 1.49 0.55 -9.70
C ARG A 32 1.93 1.40 -8.50
N LEU A 33 1.06 1.49 -7.50
CA LEU A 33 1.30 2.30 -6.29
C LEU A 33 2.50 1.80 -5.50
N GLU A 34 2.71 0.50 -5.49
CA GLU A 34 3.87 -0.14 -4.89
C GLU A 34 5.20 0.41 -5.45
N SER A 35 5.32 0.46 -6.78
CA SER A 35 6.52 0.95 -7.45
C SER A 35 6.75 2.45 -7.19
N LEU A 36 5.67 3.23 -7.13
CA LEU A 36 5.73 4.65 -6.80
C LEU A 36 6.19 4.87 -5.35
N ALA A 37 5.62 4.11 -4.41
CA ALA A 37 5.99 4.18 -3.00
C ALA A 37 7.45 3.76 -2.77
N ALA A 38 7.91 2.70 -3.43
CA ALA A 38 9.29 2.24 -3.36
C ALA A 38 10.27 3.30 -3.89
N LYS A 39 9.93 3.94 -5.01
CA LYS A 39 10.73 5.02 -5.58
C LYS A 39 10.77 6.25 -4.67
N ASP A 40 9.64 6.70 -4.16
CA ASP A 40 9.55 7.83 -3.22
C ASP A 40 10.40 7.57 -1.95
N LEU A 41 10.33 6.35 -1.40
CA LEU A 41 11.17 5.96 -0.27
C LEU A 41 12.66 6.03 -0.63
N GLN A 42 13.05 5.49 -1.78
CA GLN A 42 14.44 5.50 -2.24
C GLN A 42 14.99 6.93 -2.39
N GLU A 43 14.19 7.84 -2.93
CA GLU A 43 14.56 9.25 -3.11
C GLU A 43 14.70 9.99 -1.77
N ARG A 44 13.85 9.66 -0.79
CA ARG A 44 13.86 10.30 0.54
C ARG A 44 14.83 9.67 1.53
N LEU A 45 15.27 8.45 1.27
CA LEU A 45 16.12 7.68 2.20
C LEU A 45 17.40 8.42 2.61
N PRO A 46 18.18 9.06 1.71
CA PRO A 46 19.37 9.80 2.10
C PRO A 46 19.08 10.93 3.10
N GLY A 47 18.02 11.69 2.87
CA GLY A 47 17.59 12.76 3.78
C GLY A 47 17.12 12.25 5.14
N MET A 48 16.44 11.09 5.18
CA MET A 48 16.04 10.44 6.43
C MET A 48 17.29 9.97 7.21
N LEU A 49 18.24 9.33 6.56
CA LEU A 49 19.47 8.86 7.18
C LEU A 49 20.32 10.01 7.73
N THR A 50 20.45 11.11 6.98
CA THR A 50 21.16 12.31 7.42
C THR A 50 20.51 12.90 8.69
N ARG A 51 19.18 13.05 8.73
CA ARG A 51 18.48 13.52 9.93
C ARG A 51 18.67 12.58 11.12
N GLN A 52 18.65 11.27 10.89
CA GLN A 52 18.89 10.27 11.92
C GLN A 52 20.33 10.40 12.49
N ALA A 53 21.32 10.51 11.61
CA ALA A 53 22.72 10.70 12.01
C ALA A 53 22.89 11.98 12.82
N LEU A 54 22.32 13.12 12.38
CA LEU A 54 22.37 14.38 13.11
C LEU A 54 21.71 14.27 14.50
N ARG A 55 20.57 13.57 14.60
CA ARG A 55 19.91 13.33 15.90
C ARG A 55 20.80 12.52 16.84
N LEU A 56 21.49 11.49 16.34
CA LEU A 56 22.40 10.68 17.13
C LEU A 56 23.56 11.51 17.67
N VAL A 57 24.19 12.34 16.82
CA VAL A 57 25.28 13.24 17.22
C VAL A 57 24.79 14.26 18.26
N ALA A 58 23.63 14.89 18.05
CA ALA A 58 23.06 15.84 18.99
C ALA A 58 22.75 15.18 20.36
N LYS A 59 22.16 13.98 20.36
CA LYS A 59 21.90 13.21 21.59
C LYS A 59 23.17 12.85 22.33
N GLU A 60 24.23 12.44 21.61
CA GLU A 60 25.52 12.12 22.22
C GLU A 60 26.20 13.35 22.84
N GLN A 61 26.11 14.51 22.17
CA GLN A 61 26.59 15.75 22.73
C GLN A 61 25.83 16.16 23.99
N LEU A 62 24.49 16.08 23.97
CA LEU A 62 23.67 16.35 25.15
C LEU A 62 23.99 15.40 26.30
N ARG A 63 24.20 14.12 26.02
CA ARG A 63 24.62 13.14 27.02
C ARG A 63 25.95 13.52 27.68
N ARG A 64 26.94 13.90 26.85
CA ARG A 64 28.26 14.31 27.35
C ARG A 64 28.19 15.60 28.20
N SER A 65 27.37 16.56 27.78
CA SER A 65 27.16 17.81 28.56
C SER A 65 26.45 17.53 29.88
N ALA A 66 25.39 16.73 29.86
CA ALA A 66 24.66 16.33 31.07
C ALA A 66 25.54 15.52 32.04
N ALA A 67 26.43 14.68 31.54
CA ALA A 67 27.39 13.93 32.37
C ALA A 67 28.43 14.84 33.04
N LYS A 68 28.81 15.95 32.38
CA LYS A 68 29.75 16.92 32.95
C LYS A 68 29.12 17.78 34.06
N GLU A 69 27.85 18.15 33.90
CA GLU A 69 27.16 19.07 34.81
C GLU A 69 26.30 18.38 35.87
N GLY A 70 25.71 17.21 35.57
CA GLY A 70 24.72 16.52 36.40
C GLY A 70 25.20 15.19 37.00
N GLY A 71 26.43 14.74 36.76
CA GLY A 71 26.94 13.47 37.27
C GLY A 71 26.09 12.26 36.86
N ASP A 72 25.99 11.26 37.74
CA ASP A 72 25.26 10.01 37.46
C ASP A 72 23.76 10.21 37.26
N VAL A 73 23.14 11.16 37.95
CA VAL A 73 21.70 11.45 37.84
C VAL A 73 21.36 12.03 36.49
N GLY A 74 22.19 12.92 35.94
CA GLY A 74 22.02 13.47 34.61
C GLY A 74 22.11 12.39 33.53
N ASN A 75 23.04 11.46 33.65
CA ASN A 75 23.18 10.33 32.73
C ASN A 75 21.96 9.40 32.72
N ILE A 76 21.42 9.08 33.91
CA ILE A 76 20.23 8.24 34.07
C ILE A 76 19.00 8.90 33.42
N LEU A 77 18.76 10.18 33.70
CA LEU A 77 17.61 10.91 33.14
C LEU A 77 17.68 11.00 31.61
N VAL A 78 18.85 11.31 31.04
CA VAL A 78 19.06 11.34 29.58
C VAL A 78 18.90 9.94 28.99
N GLY A 79 19.36 8.89 29.67
CA GLY A 79 19.19 7.50 29.26
C GLY A 79 17.72 7.10 29.19
N ILE A 80 16.93 7.44 30.21
CA ILE A 80 15.48 7.18 30.25
C ILE A 80 14.78 7.96 29.13
N PHE A 81 15.06 9.23 28.96
CA PHE A 81 14.48 10.08 27.92
C PHE A 81 14.80 9.53 26.52
N ASN A 82 16.02 9.11 26.27
CA ASN A 82 16.41 8.51 24.99
C ASN A 82 15.66 7.21 24.72
N THR A 83 15.54 6.33 25.72
CA THR A 83 14.80 5.07 25.59
C THR A 83 13.32 5.30 25.30
N LEU A 84 12.70 6.27 25.97
CA LEU A 84 11.28 6.60 25.77
C LEU A 84 11.03 7.30 24.43
N SER A 85 11.99 8.11 23.95
CA SER A 85 11.85 8.88 22.70
C SER A 85 12.25 8.10 21.44
N GLU A 86 12.93 6.96 21.58
CA GLU A 86 13.42 6.14 20.46
C GLU A 86 12.46 5.02 20.03
N ARG A 87 11.17 5.16 20.30
CA ARG A 87 10.22 4.22 19.71
C ARG A 87 10.16 4.44 18.21
N ALA A 88 10.53 3.39 17.47
CA ALA A 88 10.32 3.38 16.02
C ALA A 88 8.82 3.47 15.73
N ASP A 89 8.42 4.38 14.87
CA ASP A 89 7.06 4.36 14.33
C ASP A 89 6.96 3.18 13.35
N THR A 90 6.40 2.08 13.82
CA THR A 90 6.20 0.85 13.03
C THR A 90 4.84 0.82 12.34
N ARG A 91 4.07 1.91 12.42
CA ARG A 91 2.79 1.99 11.72
C ARG A 91 3.03 1.97 10.22
N SER A 92 2.33 1.11 9.54
CA SER A 92 2.33 1.01 8.09
C SER A 92 0.90 1.02 7.57
N TRP A 93 0.70 1.58 6.39
CA TRP A 93 -0.60 1.59 5.75
C TRP A 93 -0.84 0.26 5.02
N LEU A 94 -1.29 -0.74 5.78
CA LEU A 94 -1.50 -2.10 5.27
C LEU A 94 -2.65 -2.23 4.26
N THR A 95 -3.53 -1.23 4.20
CA THR A 95 -4.70 -1.23 3.30
C THR A 95 -4.45 -0.49 1.98
N LEU A 96 -3.25 0.04 1.77
CA LEU A 96 -2.90 0.67 0.50
C LEU A 96 -2.84 -0.41 -0.59
N PRO A 97 -3.59 -0.28 -1.70
CA PRO A 97 -3.51 -1.22 -2.80
C PRO A 97 -2.14 -1.17 -3.46
N ALA A 98 -1.59 -2.32 -3.85
CA ALA A 98 -0.32 -2.40 -4.57
C ALA A 98 -0.44 -1.88 -6.00
N GLU A 99 -1.57 -2.14 -6.63
CA GLU A 99 -1.86 -1.80 -8.02
C GLU A 99 -3.33 -1.45 -8.20
N ALA A 100 -3.63 -0.52 -9.11
CA ALA A 100 -4.96 -0.33 -9.67
C ALA A 100 -4.93 -0.70 -11.17
N SER A 101 -5.89 -1.49 -11.59
CA SER A 101 -6.04 -1.93 -12.98
C SER A 101 -7.48 -1.78 -13.43
N SER A 102 -7.71 -1.68 -14.74
CA SER A 102 -9.05 -1.57 -15.29
C SER A 102 -9.25 -2.45 -16.52
N TRP A 103 -10.47 -2.78 -16.78
CA TRP A 103 -10.96 -3.32 -18.01
C TRP A 103 -12.24 -2.58 -18.41
N GLN A 104 -12.41 -2.35 -19.70
CA GLN A 104 -13.58 -1.67 -20.24
C GLN A 104 -14.09 -2.46 -21.45
N GLY A 105 -15.39 -2.63 -21.53
CA GLY A 105 -16.04 -3.32 -22.64
C GLY A 105 -17.47 -2.82 -22.85
N MET A 106 -17.98 -2.97 -24.07
CA MET A 106 -19.36 -2.66 -24.41
C MET A 106 -20.18 -3.95 -24.47
N VAL A 107 -21.26 -4.00 -23.72
CA VAL A 107 -22.14 -5.17 -23.66
C VAL A 107 -23.58 -4.75 -23.95
N PRO A 108 -24.42 -5.64 -24.51
CA PRO A 108 -25.84 -5.36 -24.69
C PRO A 108 -26.54 -5.05 -23.37
N ALA A 109 -27.54 -4.19 -23.41
CA ALA A 109 -28.40 -3.93 -22.24
C ALA A 109 -29.20 -5.19 -21.87
N GLY A 110 -29.46 -5.36 -20.58
CA GLY A 110 -30.16 -6.50 -20.01
C GLY A 110 -29.41 -7.18 -18.89
N GLU A 111 -29.89 -8.33 -18.49
CA GLU A 111 -29.25 -9.19 -17.48
C GLU A 111 -28.07 -9.92 -18.10
N VAL A 112 -26.88 -9.76 -17.54
CA VAL A 112 -25.65 -10.42 -17.97
C VAL A 112 -24.92 -11.04 -16.80
N GLN A 113 -24.11 -12.05 -17.07
CA GLN A 113 -23.23 -12.65 -16.08
C GLN A 113 -21.80 -12.14 -16.29
N LEU A 114 -21.28 -11.47 -15.26
CA LEU A 114 -19.86 -11.08 -15.22
C LEU A 114 -19.07 -12.19 -14.51
N GLN A 115 -18.05 -12.69 -15.17
CA GLN A 115 -17.09 -13.63 -14.60
C GLN A 115 -15.75 -12.92 -14.40
N LEU A 116 -15.22 -13.07 -13.20
CA LEU A 116 -13.92 -12.53 -12.81
C LEU A 116 -13.01 -13.68 -12.41
N GLY A 117 -11.82 -13.74 -13.01
CA GLY A 117 -10.84 -14.79 -12.71
C GLY A 117 -9.54 -14.18 -12.18
N ALA A 118 -9.01 -14.79 -11.10
CA ALA A 118 -7.74 -14.44 -10.49
C ALA A 118 -6.97 -15.72 -10.17
N GLY A 119 -6.09 -16.17 -11.06
CA GLY A 119 -5.46 -17.48 -10.92
C GLY A 119 -6.50 -18.61 -10.92
N SER A 120 -6.54 -19.40 -9.85
CA SER A 120 -7.53 -20.48 -9.67
C SER A 120 -8.89 -19.99 -9.13
N ALA A 121 -8.96 -18.76 -8.63
CA ALA A 121 -10.21 -18.21 -8.08
C ALA A 121 -11.07 -17.63 -9.19
N MET A 122 -12.32 -18.09 -9.27
CA MET A 122 -13.34 -17.59 -10.21
C MET A 122 -14.53 -17.06 -9.40
N ARG A 123 -15.05 -15.92 -9.82
CA ARG A 123 -16.27 -15.33 -9.24
C ARG A 123 -17.24 -14.93 -10.34
N THR A 124 -18.49 -15.33 -10.22
CA THR A 124 -19.56 -14.95 -11.13
C THR A 124 -20.53 -14.01 -10.42
N LEU A 125 -20.93 -12.93 -11.09
CA LEU A 125 -21.83 -11.90 -10.59
C LEU A 125 -22.93 -11.66 -11.63
N PRO A 126 -24.20 -11.68 -11.24
CA PRO A 126 -25.27 -11.15 -12.07
C PRO A 126 -25.19 -9.62 -12.13
N LEU A 127 -25.30 -9.05 -13.32
CA LEU A 127 -25.33 -7.61 -13.56
C LEU A 127 -26.54 -7.24 -14.40
N THR A 128 -27.18 -6.13 -14.06
CA THR A 128 -28.15 -5.47 -14.92
C THR A 128 -27.47 -4.30 -15.62
N VAL A 129 -27.38 -4.36 -16.93
CA VAL A 129 -26.79 -3.29 -17.76
C VAL A 129 -27.91 -2.50 -18.41
N HIS A 130 -27.89 -1.18 -18.23
CA HIS A 130 -28.87 -0.27 -18.82
C HIS A 130 -28.38 0.32 -20.13
N ALA A 131 -29.26 0.46 -21.12
CA ALA A 131 -28.92 1.05 -22.39
C ALA A 131 -28.45 2.51 -22.24
N GLY A 132 -27.34 2.86 -22.91
CA GLY A 132 -26.77 4.20 -22.86
C GLY A 132 -26.18 4.62 -21.50
N ARG A 133 -26.01 3.69 -20.58
CA ARG A 133 -25.41 3.96 -19.25
C ARG A 133 -24.15 3.14 -19.05
N THR A 134 -23.31 3.61 -18.12
CA THR A 134 -22.12 2.89 -17.68
C THR A 134 -22.41 2.17 -16.36
N THR A 135 -21.98 0.92 -16.26
CA THR A 135 -21.99 0.15 -15.01
C THR A 135 -20.56 -0.02 -14.55
N LEU A 136 -20.22 0.55 -13.39
CA LEU A 136 -18.92 0.38 -12.76
C LEU A 136 -18.93 -0.79 -11.80
N VAL A 137 -18.03 -1.72 -11.97
CA VAL A 137 -17.81 -2.84 -11.04
C VAL A 137 -16.47 -2.62 -10.35
N TRP A 138 -16.53 -2.26 -9.08
CA TRP A 138 -15.35 -2.15 -8.24
C TRP A 138 -14.96 -3.52 -7.72
N VAL A 139 -13.72 -3.90 -7.91
CA VAL A 139 -13.19 -5.19 -7.48
C VAL A 139 -11.99 -4.97 -6.58
N GLN A 140 -12.02 -5.55 -5.39
CA GLN A 140 -10.88 -5.61 -4.49
C GLN A 140 -10.39 -7.05 -4.39
N ARG A 141 -9.09 -7.23 -4.55
CA ARG A 141 -8.43 -8.51 -4.38
C ARG A 141 -7.52 -8.47 -3.15
N LEU A 142 -7.73 -9.41 -2.24
CA LEU A 142 -6.94 -9.60 -1.03
C LEU A 142 -6.50 -11.07 -0.97
N GLY A 143 -5.26 -11.33 -1.35
CA GLY A 143 -4.78 -12.70 -1.54
C GLY A 143 -5.63 -13.44 -2.58
N ALA A 144 -6.21 -14.59 -2.21
CA ALA A 144 -7.13 -15.36 -3.05
C ALA A 144 -8.58 -14.82 -3.02
N GLY A 145 -8.91 -13.90 -2.14
CA GLY A 145 -10.26 -13.36 -1.99
C GLY A 145 -10.58 -12.25 -2.99
N LEU A 146 -11.78 -12.27 -3.56
CA LEU A 146 -12.34 -11.22 -4.41
C LEU A 146 -13.58 -10.62 -3.72
N SER A 147 -13.57 -9.33 -3.47
CA SER A 147 -14.72 -8.54 -3.05
C SER A 147 -15.16 -7.63 -4.18
N THR A 148 -16.47 -7.50 -4.39
CA THR A 148 -17.02 -6.77 -5.54
C THR A 148 -18.14 -5.87 -5.10
N ARG A 149 -18.22 -4.67 -5.70
CA ARG A 149 -19.32 -3.72 -5.56
C ARG A 149 -19.74 -3.20 -6.92
N VAL A 150 -21.02 -3.26 -7.22
CA VAL A 150 -21.62 -2.77 -8.47
C VAL A 150 -22.18 -1.37 -8.24
N MET A 151 -21.88 -0.44 -9.14
CA MET A 151 -22.35 0.95 -9.10
C MET A 151 -22.84 1.35 -10.50
N PRO A 152 -24.16 1.48 -10.72
CA PRO A 152 -24.67 2.09 -11.94
C PRO A 152 -24.36 3.59 -11.93
N LEU A 153 -23.87 4.12 -13.06
CA LEU A 153 -23.54 5.53 -13.27
C LEU A 153 -24.51 6.17 -14.26
#